data_ff2a35918128cef2de59585f109eeeeb
#
_entry.id   ff2a35918128cef2de59585f109eeeeb
#
_cell.length_a   1.000
_cell.length_b   1.000
_cell.length_c   1.000
_cell.angle_alpha   90.00
_cell.angle_beta   90.00
_cell.angle_gamma   90.00
#
_symmetry.space_group_name_H-M   'P 1'
#
loop_
_entity.id
_entity.type
_entity.pdbx_description
1 polymer ?
#
loop_
_entity_poly.entity_id
_entity_poly.type
_entity_poly.pdbx_seq_one_letter_code
_entity_poly.pdbx_strand_id
1 'polypeptide(L)'
;MKGKLYTEEFPNSVTDREEWNHDRNLSPYLDLYFQKNLKHKQFLALNVVGTYINTKNRSSYTELLSGEPVVDYYSGIRGKKYSLIGEGIYEKAFKDGGKLSVGVRHTQGYTDNDYNGTLQYSSQMKQADTYAYAQYNGKWGKLGYRLGMGVTRSWFQQIGQEDYETYSLNPRLNLTYAFNDQWSISLNGNVNTMNPSLSQLSAVEQLTDSLQSERGNPNLKPYSYYRSTFRLNYSKGKWDIGLRNQYNYRDKAIMPHIYREDDRFVHSYANHSSFQDWTVGLDGRVGMLWNVLQLSGSIESRKYWSNGIDPRHKQHSIGWDVAATFMYKNFTASVEFQHNSDYFFGEVLATGEEAHAIDLQYRWKRLNVGLRMFNPFQKDYKRNEEDWNKYAGYSYQYHIDDVARMICVTLSWNINFGRDYKSHNKKMQNSDTDAGVL
;
A
#
# COMPACT_ATOMS: atom_id res chain seq x y z
N MET A 1 11.64 23.68 1.49
CA MET A 1 10.45 23.98 0.67
C MET A 1 10.02 25.42 0.96
N LYS A 2 9.43 26.14 0.02
CA LYS A 2 8.85 27.47 0.23
C LYS A 2 7.38 27.42 -0.13
N GLY A 3 6.52 27.90 0.75
CA GLY A 3 5.07 27.86 0.54
C GLY A 3 4.40 29.13 1.05
N LYS A 4 3.12 29.26 0.71
CA LYS A 4 2.26 30.34 1.21
C LYS A 4 1.01 29.72 1.82
N LEU A 5 0.67 30.12 3.02
CA LEU A 5 -0.54 29.71 3.71
C LEU A 5 -1.60 30.80 3.58
N TYR A 6 -2.77 30.43 3.07
CA TYR A 6 -3.96 31.27 3.01
C TYR A 6 -5.05 30.65 3.87
N THR A 7 -5.74 31.43 4.68
CA THR A 7 -6.88 30.97 5.46
C THR A 7 -8.10 31.83 5.22
N GLU A 8 -9.30 31.25 5.22
CA GLU A 8 -10.55 31.99 5.14
C GLU A 8 -10.86 32.76 6.42
N GLU A 9 -10.36 32.31 7.56
CA GLU A 9 -10.50 32.99 8.86
C GLU A 9 -9.71 34.30 8.88
N PHE A 10 -8.63 34.38 8.09
CA PHE A 10 -7.80 35.58 7.93
C PHE A 10 -7.57 35.90 6.45
N PRO A 11 -8.63 36.25 5.69
CA PRO A 11 -8.56 36.33 4.22
C PRO A 11 -7.60 37.39 3.67
N ASN A 12 -7.18 38.34 4.49
CA ASN A 12 -6.25 39.42 4.12
C ASN A 12 -4.82 39.16 4.61
N SER A 13 -4.56 38.02 5.28
CA SER A 13 -3.22 37.69 5.75
C SER A 13 -2.60 36.60 4.87
N VAL A 14 -1.36 36.81 4.51
CA VAL A 14 -0.54 35.81 3.77
C VAL A 14 0.68 35.52 4.61
N THR A 15 0.85 34.27 4.94
CA THR A 15 2.04 33.77 5.65
C THR A 15 2.97 33.10 4.66
N ASP A 16 4.20 33.61 4.56
CA ASP A 16 5.27 32.96 3.80
C ASP A 16 5.94 31.91 4.70
N ARG A 17 6.18 30.72 4.19
CA ARG A 17 6.81 29.63 4.94
C ARG A 17 8.09 29.17 4.27
N GLU A 18 9.15 29.11 5.06
CA GLU A 18 10.39 28.43 4.70
C GLU A 18 10.54 27.15 5.51
N GLU A 19 10.75 26.03 4.84
CA GLU A 19 10.81 24.70 5.46
C GLU A 19 12.09 23.97 5.04
N TRP A 20 12.71 23.33 6.03
CA TRP A 20 13.84 22.44 5.82
C TRP A 20 13.58 21.10 6.48
N ASN A 21 13.74 20.02 5.71
CA ASN A 21 13.56 18.64 6.17
C ASN A 21 14.80 17.82 5.88
N HIS A 22 15.19 16.98 6.84
CA HIS A 22 16.27 16.01 6.69
C HIS A 22 15.89 14.69 7.35
N ASP A 23 15.70 13.67 6.51
CA ASP A 23 15.32 12.34 6.95
C ASP A 23 16.45 11.34 6.71
N ARG A 24 16.73 10.54 7.72
CA ARG A 24 17.67 9.43 7.65
C ARG A 24 17.06 8.19 8.29
N ASN A 25 16.97 7.13 7.50
CA ASN A 25 16.51 5.83 7.97
C ASN A 25 17.58 4.75 7.67
N LEU A 26 17.87 3.94 8.67
CA LEU A 26 18.75 2.77 8.57
C LEU A 26 17.96 1.55 9.09
N SER A 27 17.72 0.56 8.22
CA SER A 27 16.90 -0.60 8.55
C SER A 27 17.56 -1.94 8.17
N PRO A 28 18.68 -2.34 8.82
CA PRO A 28 19.26 -3.65 8.61
C PRO A 28 18.31 -4.74 9.10
N TYR A 29 18.29 -5.86 8.39
CA TYR A 29 17.54 -7.05 8.78
C TYR A 29 18.32 -8.33 8.55
N LEU A 30 18.00 -9.34 9.35
CA LEU A 30 18.48 -10.71 9.19
C LEU A 30 17.28 -11.61 8.91
N ASP A 31 17.34 -12.37 7.82
CA ASP A 31 16.27 -13.27 7.38
C ASP A 31 16.79 -14.70 7.25
N LEU A 32 16.37 -15.54 8.19
CA LEU A 32 16.71 -16.96 8.22
C LEU A 32 15.52 -17.78 7.74
N TYR A 33 15.75 -18.60 6.72
CA TYR A 33 14.72 -19.42 6.13
C TYR A 33 15.17 -20.88 6.02
N PHE A 34 14.32 -21.78 6.51
CA PHE A 34 14.49 -23.23 6.40
C PHE A 34 13.28 -23.84 5.75
N GLN A 35 13.48 -24.79 4.81
CA GLN A 35 12.39 -25.59 4.27
C GLN A 35 12.84 -27.03 4.05
N LYS A 36 11.91 -27.97 4.22
CA LYS A 36 12.16 -29.40 4.03
C LYS A 36 10.92 -30.11 3.48
N ASN A 37 11.13 -30.87 2.41
CA ASN A 37 10.16 -31.88 1.98
C ASN A 37 10.32 -33.11 2.87
N LEU A 38 9.24 -33.51 3.51
CA LEU A 38 9.18 -34.67 4.39
C LEU A 38 8.58 -35.86 3.63
N LYS A 39 8.63 -37.07 4.23
CA LYS A 39 7.99 -38.29 3.68
C LYS A 39 6.47 -38.08 3.56
N HIS A 40 5.81 -38.91 2.75
CA HIS A 40 4.35 -38.92 2.55
C HIS A 40 3.75 -37.57 2.05
N LYS A 41 4.45 -36.89 1.13
CA LYS A 41 4.01 -35.61 0.52
C LYS A 41 3.74 -34.49 1.56
N GLN A 42 4.57 -34.42 2.58
CA GLN A 42 4.54 -33.37 3.59
C GLN A 42 5.63 -32.34 3.30
N PHE A 43 5.40 -31.12 3.78
CA PHE A 43 6.32 -30.00 3.64
C PHE A 43 6.32 -29.18 4.92
N LEU A 44 7.49 -28.77 5.36
CA LEU A 44 7.70 -27.86 6.48
C LEU A 44 8.55 -26.67 6.02
N ALA A 45 8.13 -25.46 6.40
CA ALA A 45 8.94 -24.28 6.26
C ALA A 45 8.91 -23.44 7.55
N LEU A 46 10.06 -22.88 7.88
CA LEU A 46 10.24 -21.99 9.03
C LEU A 46 10.97 -20.73 8.55
N ASN A 47 10.54 -19.58 9.03
CA ASN A 47 11.16 -18.30 8.75
C ASN A 47 11.29 -17.48 10.04
N VAL A 48 12.45 -16.88 10.25
CA VAL A 48 12.70 -15.93 11.33
C VAL A 48 13.36 -14.70 10.74
N VAL A 49 12.74 -13.53 10.97
CA VAL A 49 13.25 -12.24 10.51
C VAL A 49 13.42 -11.33 11.70
N GLY A 50 14.65 -10.86 11.93
CA GLY A 50 14.95 -9.81 12.88
C GLY A 50 15.25 -8.51 12.15
N THR A 51 14.60 -7.41 12.52
CA THR A 51 14.81 -6.09 11.92
C THR A 51 15.12 -5.07 13.01
N TYR A 52 16.12 -4.23 12.72
CA TYR A 52 16.42 -3.04 13.52
C TYR A 52 16.20 -1.81 12.65
N ILE A 53 15.38 -0.88 13.10
CA ILE A 53 15.13 0.39 12.40
C ILE A 53 15.64 1.54 13.27
N ASN A 54 16.45 2.41 12.68
CA ASN A 54 16.94 3.63 13.33
C ASN A 54 16.60 4.82 12.45
N THR A 55 15.65 5.61 12.91
CA THR A 55 15.13 6.79 12.22
C THR A 55 15.63 8.06 12.88
N LYS A 56 16.08 9.01 12.08
CA LYS A 56 16.45 10.37 12.52
C LYS A 56 15.85 11.35 11.55
N ASN A 57 14.78 12.00 11.97
CA ASN A 57 14.13 13.03 11.19
C ASN A 57 14.35 14.37 11.87
N ARG A 58 14.61 15.39 11.10
CA ARG A 58 14.72 16.77 11.54
C ARG A 58 13.93 17.63 10.59
N SER A 59 13.05 18.43 11.13
CA SER A 59 12.31 19.43 10.37
C SER A 59 12.36 20.77 11.11
N SER A 60 12.48 21.83 10.35
CA SER A 60 12.30 23.18 10.86
C SER A 60 11.50 23.99 9.87
N TYR A 61 10.65 24.83 10.35
CA TYR A 61 10.01 25.82 9.51
C TYR A 61 9.88 27.16 10.24
N THR A 62 9.96 28.22 9.46
CA THR A 62 9.71 29.59 9.92
C THR A 62 8.57 30.16 9.09
N GLU A 63 7.56 30.68 9.75
CA GLU A 63 6.45 31.38 9.14
C GLU A 63 6.62 32.89 9.34
N LEU A 64 6.49 33.64 8.23
CA LEU A 64 6.63 35.07 8.19
C LEU A 64 5.28 35.69 7.81
N LEU A 65 4.72 36.52 8.68
CA LEU A 65 3.55 37.37 8.37
C LEU A 65 4.01 38.76 8.05
N SER A 66 3.79 39.20 6.83
CA SER A 66 4.26 40.53 6.35
C SER A 66 5.76 40.74 6.52
N GLY A 67 6.55 39.66 6.46
CA GLY A 67 8.01 39.70 6.61
C GLY A 67 8.53 39.55 8.04
N GLU A 68 7.65 39.55 9.04
CA GLU A 68 8.01 39.33 10.45
C GLU A 68 7.77 37.87 10.85
N PRO A 69 8.69 37.21 11.59
CA PRO A 69 8.54 35.84 12.01
C PRO A 69 7.44 35.71 13.07
N VAL A 70 6.41 34.89 12.78
CA VAL A 70 5.30 34.58 13.71
C VAL A 70 5.43 33.18 14.31
N VAL A 71 6.10 32.30 13.63
CA VAL A 71 6.40 30.92 14.12
C VAL A 71 7.82 30.54 13.73
N ASP A 72 8.55 30.02 14.69
CA ASP A 72 9.83 29.33 14.49
C ASP A 72 9.73 27.98 15.17
N TYR A 73 9.67 26.93 14.36
CA TYR A 73 9.44 25.57 14.82
C TYR A 73 10.60 24.66 14.43
N TYR A 74 11.04 23.88 15.40
CA TYR A 74 12.01 22.82 15.20
C TYR A 74 11.51 21.51 15.79
N SER A 75 11.56 20.42 15.02
CA SER A 75 11.30 19.06 15.46
C SER A 75 12.47 18.16 15.09
N GLY A 76 12.97 17.44 16.07
CA GLY A 76 13.96 16.38 15.89
C GLY A 76 13.42 15.08 16.45
N ILE A 77 13.32 14.04 15.61
CA ILE A 77 12.85 12.72 16.02
C ILE A 77 14.02 11.74 15.94
N ARG A 78 14.20 10.97 17.02
CA ARG A 78 15.11 9.83 17.07
C ARG A 78 14.31 8.60 17.45
N GLY A 79 14.06 7.73 16.48
CA GLY A 79 13.31 6.49 16.68
C GLY A 79 14.21 5.27 16.57
N LYS A 80 14.02 4.32 17.48
CA LYS A 80 14.64 2.99 17.41
C LYS A 80 13.55 1.95 17.52
N LYS A 81 13.50 1.04 16.54
CA LYS A 81 12.59 -0.08 16.58
C LYS A 81 13.34 -1.40 16.45
N TYR A 82 12.96 -2.35 17.25
CA TYR A 82 13.40 -3.74 17.19
C TYR A 82 12.20 -4.60 16.86
N SER A 83 12.30 -5.44 15.86
CA SER A 83 11.21 -6.31 15.43
C SER A 83 11.72 -7.73 15.21
N LEU A 84 10.92 -8.70 15.65
CA LEU A 84 11.14 -10.12 15.44
C LEU A 84 9.88 -10.75 14.87
N ILE A 85 10.00 -11.41 13.72
CA ILE A 85 8.93 -12.16 13.09
C ILE A 85 9.33 -13.62 13.02
N GLY A 86 8.52 -14.51 13.58
CA GLY A 86 8.65 -15.96 13.46
C GLY A 86 7.45 -16.54 12.72
N GLU A 87 7.66 -17.32 11.68
CA GLU A 87 6.59 -17.98 10.93
C GLU A 87 6.92 -19.44 10.67
N GLY A 88 5.94 -20.31 10.89
CA GLY A 88 6.02 -21.75 10.56
C GLY A 88 4.82 -22.18 9.73
N ILE A 89 5.08 -22.95 8.68
CA ILE A 89 4.05 -23.54 7.80
C ILE A 89 4.29 -25.02 7.68
N TYR A 90 3.23 -25.82 7.90
CA TYR A 90 3.19 -27.23 7.59
C TYR A 90 2.13 -27.51 6.53
N GLU A 91 2.49 -28.27 5.51
CA GLU A 91 1.58 -28.68 4.45
C GLU A 91 1.56 -30.21 4.29
N LYS A 92 0.39 -30.76 4.01
CA LYS A 92 0.20 -32.17 3.68
C LYS A 92 -0.69 -32.31 2.45
N ALA A 93 -0.16 -32.94 1.40
CA ALA A 93 -0.95 -33.32 0.24
C ALA A 93 -1.50 -34.75 0.42
N PHE A 94 -2.78 -34.90 0.08
CA PHE A 94 -3.50 -36.17 0.15
C PHE A 94 -3.50 -36.91 -1.20
N LYS A 95 -3.94 -38.19 -1.22
CA LYS A 95 -3.95 -39.00 -2.42
C LYS A 95 -5.01 -38.55 -3.44
N ASP A 96 -6.11 -38.01 -2.97
CA ASP A 96 -7.22 -37.41 -3.74
C ASP A 96 -6.90 -36.08 -4.41
N GLY A 97 -5.67 -35.55 -4.24
CA GLY A 97 -5.23 -34.28 -4.75
C GLY A 97 -5.52 -33.11 -3.83
N GLY A 98 -6.19 -33.34 -2.69
CA GLY A 98 -6.40 -32.32 -1.66
C GLY A 98 -5.11 -31.93 -0.94
N LYS A 99 -5.05 -30.72 -0.41
CA LYS A 99 -3.91 -30.22 0.37
C LYS A 99 -4.37 -29.42 1.58
N LEU A 100 -3.94 -29.84 2.77
CA LEU A 100 -4.08 -29.11 4.02
C LEU A 100 -2.81 -28.28 4.26
N SER A 101 -2.98 -27.02 4.62
CA SER A 101 -1.91 -26.13 5.07
C SER A 101 -2.29 -25.54 6.41
N VAL A 102 -1.40 -25.63 7.39
CA VAL A 102 -1.54 -24.97 8.69
C VAL A 102 -0.32 -24.09 8.93
N GLY A 103 -0.51 -22.95 9.56
CA GLY A 103 0.59 -22.04 9.82
C GLY A 103 0.33 -21.15 11.03
N VAL A 104 1.44 -20.70 11.62
CA VAL A 104 1.45 -19.72 12.70
C VAL A 104 2.52 -18.69 12.39
N ARG A 105 2.17 -17.41 12.51
CA ARG A 105 3.09 -16.27 12.46
C ARG A 105 2.94 -15.46 13.72
N HIS A 106 4.08 -15.13 14.34
CA HIS A 106 4.15 -14.21 15.47
C HIS A 106 5.09 -13.07 15.13
N THR A 107 4.64 -11.85 15.37
CA THR A 107 5.42 -10.62 15.23
C THR A 107 5.50 -9.95 16.59
N GLN A 108 6.70 -9.60 17.02
CA GLN A 108 6.95 -8.84 18.24
C GLN A 108 7.74 -7.59 17.88
N GLY A 109 7.26 -6.41 18.28
CA GLY A 109 7.91 -5.11 18.08
C GLY A 109 8.12 -4.37 19.41
N TYR A 110 9.24 -3.66 19.49
CA TYR A 110 9.52 -2.67 20.53
C TYR A 110 10.03 -1.40 19.86
N THR A 111 9.44 -0.26 20.21
CA THR A 111 9.80 1.05 19.66
C THR A 111 10.09 2.01 20.81
N ASP A 112 11.17 2.79 20.64
CA ASP A 112 11.64 3.81 21.57
C ASP A 112 11.92 5.08 20.78
N ASN A 113 11.10 6.12 21.00
CA ASN A 113 11.13 7.36 20.24
C ASN A 113 11.36 8.55 21.17
N ASP A 114 12.37 9.35 20.84
CA ASP A 114 12.65 10.64 21.48
C ASP A 114 12.33 11.77 20.49
N TYR A 115 11.46 12.66 20.92
CA TYR A 115 11.08 13.88 20.21
C TYR A 115 11.76 15.06 20.93
N ASN A 116 12.54 15.84 20.19
CA ASN A 116 13.30 16.97 20.68
C ASN A 116 13.00 18.21 19.83
N GLY A 117 13.06 19.37 20.44
CA GLY A 117 12.82 20.64 19.75
C GLY A 117 11.83 21.51 20.48
N THR A 118 10.92 22.14 19.76
CA THR A 118 9.86 22.98 20.35
C THR A 118 8.97 22.16 21.30
N LEU A 119 8.73 20.89 20.98
CA LEU A 119 8.12 19.91 21.86
C LEU A 119 9.16 18.88 22.29
N GLN A 120 9.12 18.48 23.58
CA GLN A 120 9.97 17.42 24.12
C GLN A 120 9.09 16.30 24.66
N TYR A 121 9.27 15.10 24.12
CA TYR A 121 8.49 13.94 24.50
C TYR A 121 9.25 12.65 24.22
N SER A 122 9.08 11.65 25.06
CA SER A 122 9.59 10.28 24.83
C SER A 122 8.43 9.29 24.85
N SER A 123 8.40 8.39 23.86
CA SER A 123 7.36 7.38 23.71
C SER A 123 7.99 6.00 23.57
N GLN A 124 7.51 5.07 24.39
CA GLN A 124 7.89 3.66 24.27
C GLN A 124 6.64 2.83 24.00
N MET A 125 6.71 2.01 22.96
CA MET A 125 5.59 1.19 22.52
C MET A 125 6.03 -0.25 22.31
N LYS A 126 5.15 -1.19 22.67
CA LYS A 126 5.31 -2.62 22.40
C LYS A 126 4.10 -3.12 21.66
N GLN A 127 4.33 -3.99 20.68
CA GLN A 127 3.26 -4.64 19.95
C GLN A 127 3.55 -6.12 19.77
N ALA A 128 2.51 -6.94 19.76
CA ALA A 128 2.60 -8.34 19.45
C ALA A 128 1.38 -8.79 18.65
N ASP A 129 1.61 -9.36 17.47
CA ASP A 129 0.57 -9.95 16.63
C ASP A 129 0.84 -11.43 16.43
N THR A 130 -0.16 -12.27 16.71
CA THR A 130 -0.09 -13.70 16.47
C THR A 130 -1.22 -14.11 15.55
N TYR A 131 -0.89 -14.67 14.41
CA TYR A 131 -1.84 -15.17 13.41
C TYR A 131 -1.66 -16.67 13.24
N ALA A 132 -2.69 -17.44 13.54
CA ALA A 132 -2.75 -18.88 13.32
C ALA A 132 -3.85 -19.21 12.31
N TYR A 133 -3.59 -20.13 11.39
CA TYR A 133 -4.57 -20.50 10.36
C TYR A 133 -4.51 -21.96 9.95
N ALA A 134 -5.64 -22.45 9.46
CA ALA A 134 -5.74 -23.70 8.72
C ALA A 134 -6.46 -23.45 7.39
N GLN A 135 -5.99 -24.11 6.32
CA GLN A 135 -6.54 -23.96 4.98
C GLN A 135 -6.54 -25.29 4.25
N TYR A 136 -7.64 -25.63 3.62
CA TYR A 136 -7.75 -26.80 2.75
C TYR A 136 -7.99 -26.39 1.30
N ASN A 137 -7.22 -26.96 0.39
CA ASN A 137 -7.39 -26.81 -1.05
C ASN A 137 -7.84 -28.17 -1.61
N GLY A 138 -8.85 -28.15 -2.46
CA GLY A 138 -9.35 -29.34 -3.11
C GLY A 138 -9.89 -29.07 -4.50
N LYS A 139 -10.28 -30.14 -5.19
CA LYS A 139 -10.93 -30.09 -6.49
C LYS A 139 -12.09 -31.08 -6.52
N TRP A 140 -13.24 -30.62 -7.01
CA TRP A 140 -14.41 -31.46 -7.24
C TRP A 140 -14.89 -31.28 -8.68
N GLY A 141 -14.60 -32.23 -9.54
CA GLY A 141 -14.85 -32.15 -10.97
C GLY A 141 -14.15 -30.90 -11.55
N LYS A 142 -14.92 -29.95 -12.10
CA LYS A 142 -14.43 -28.70 -12.67
C LYS A 142 -14.29 -27.58 -11.62
N LEU A 143 -14.74 -27.80 -10.38
CA LEU A 143 -14.67 -26.84 -9.28
C LEU A 143 -13.38 -27.02 -8.48
N GLY A 144 -12.47 -26.04 -8.55
CA GLY A 144 -11.36 -25.91 -7.61
C GLY A 144 -11.81 -25.03 -6.43
N TYR A 145 -11.47 -25.43 -5.20
CA TYR A 145 -11.83 -24.66 -4.02
C TYR A 145 -10.68 -24.59 -3.01
N ARG A 146 -10.65 -23.48 -2.30
CA ARG A 146 -9.77 -23.23 -1.16
C ARG A 146 -10.61 -22.62 -0.04
N LEU A 147 -10.64 -23.29 1.10
CA LEU A 147 -11.34 -22.85 2.30
C LEU A 147 -10.32 -22.66 3.41
N GLY A 148 -10.33 -21.55 4.07
CA GLY A 148 -9.39 -21.26 5.15
C GLY A 148 -10.07 -20.49 6.28
N MET A 149 -9.57 -20.71 7.49
CA MET A 149 -9.92 -19.96 8.68
C MET A 149 -8.64 -19.60 9.41
N GLY A 150 -8.53 -18.35 9.79
CA GLY A 150 -7.45 -17.85 10.64
C GLY A 150 -8.00 -17.13 11.86
N VAL A 151 -7.16 -17.02 12.87
CA VAL A 151 -7.40 -16.20 14.08
C VAL A 151 -6.18 -15.31 14.27
N THR A 152 -6.42 -14.03 14.45
CA THR A 152 -5.40 -13.04 14.79
C THR A 152 -5.62 -12.58 16.23
N ARG A 153 -4.57 -12.64 17.05
CA ARG A 153 -4.47 -11.95 18.33
C ARG A 153 -3.56 -10.75 18.14
N SER A 154 -4.04 -9.56 18.43
CA SER A 154 -3.27 -8.31 18.40
C SER A 154 -3.19 -7.73 19.81
N TRP A 155 -1.97 -7.40 20.25
CA TRP A 155 -1.70 -6.77 21.52
C TRP A 155 -0.80 -5.55 21.31
N PHE A 156 -1.13 -4.47 22.01
CA PHE A 156 -0.41 -3.21 21.96
C PHE A 156 -0.32 -2.59 23.36
N GLN A 157 0.84 -2.04 23.69
CA GLN A 157 1.10 -1.31 24.93
C GLN A 157 1.89 -0.04 24.61
N GLN A 158 1.45 1.09 25.13
CA GLN A 158 2.19 2.35 25.16
C GLN A 158 2.32 2.82 26.61
N ILE A 159 3.51 3.30 27.00
CA ILE A 159 3.72 3.80 28.37
C ILE A 159 2.75 4.97 28.64
N GLY A 160 2.03 4.90 29.77
CA GLY A 160 1.04 5.90 30.16
C GLY A 160 -0.35 5.75 29.52
N GLN A 161 -0.58 4.67 28.74
CA GLN A 161 -1.87 4.33 28.17
C GLN A 161 -2.33 2.93 28.64
N GLU A 162 -3.61 2.65 28.50
CA GLU A 162 -4.14 1.31 28.79
C GLU A 162 -3.67 0.31 27.72
N ASP A 163 -3.36 -0.91 28.14
CA ASP A 163 -3.03 -2.01 27.24
C ASP A 163 -4.25 -2.40 26.41
N TYR A 164 -4.00 -2.67 25.14
CA TYR A 164 -5.04 -3.10 24.22
C TYR A 164 -4.79 -4.53 23.73
N GLU A 165 -5.81 -5.39 23.84
CA GLU A 165 -5.77 -6.76 23.32
C GLU A 165 -7.07 -7.09 22.58
N THR A 166 -6.96 -7.69 21.40
CA THR A 166 -8.11 -8.12 20.62
C THR A 166 -7.88 -9.44 19.88
N TYR A 167 -8.98 -10.13 19.60
CA TYR A 167 -9.02 -11.35 18.79
C TYR A 167 -9.96 -11.15 17.62
N SER A 168 -9.55 -11.63 16.44
CA SER A 168 -10.35 -11.52 15.22
C SER A 168 -10.27 -12.78 14.37
N LEU A 169 -11.38 -13.05 13.66
CA LEU A 169 -11.49 -14.19 12.74
C LEU A 169 -11.20 -13.72 11.30
N ASN A 170 -10.40 -14.51 10.60
CA ASN A 170 -9.96 -14.21 9.24
C ASN A 170 -10.33 -15.35 8.27
N PRO A 171 -11.62 -15.51 7.91
CA PRO A 171 -12.04 -16.49 6.92
C PRO A 171 -11.53 -16.15 5.53
N ARG A 172 -11.25 -17.20 4.75
CA ARG A 172 -10.81 -17.11 3.34
C ARG A 172 -11.54 -18.13 2.50
N LEU A 173 -12.04 -17.66 1.36
CA LEU A 173 -12.72 -18.47 0.36
C LEU A 173 -12.10 -18.16 -1.01
N ASN A 174 -11.75 -19.21 -1.77
CA ASN A 174 -11.44 -19.08 -3.18
C ASN A 174 -12.14 -20.24 -3.92
N LEU A 175 -12.95 -19.89 -4.90
CA LEU A 175 -13.64 -20.84 -5.79
C LEU A 175 -13.21 -20.53 -7.22
N THR A 176 -12.90 -21.55 -8.00
CA THR A 176 -12.61 -21.42 -9.42
C THR A 176 -13.35 -22.53 -10.17
N TYR A 177 -14.14 -22.17 -11.17
CA TYR A 177 -14.88 -23.11 -11.99
C TYR A 177 -14.56 -22.91 -13.46
N ALA A 178 -14.09 -23.96 -14.13
CA ALA A 178 -13.86 -23.96 -15.58
C ALA A 178 -15.08 -24.56 -16.28
N PHE A 179 -15.86 -23.74 -16.99
CA PHE A 179 -16.98 -24.23 -17.81
C PHE A 179 -16.46 -25.13 -18.93
N ASN A 180 -15.43 -24.65 -19.62
CA ASN A 180 -14.69 -25.31 -20.69
C ASN A 180 -13.27 -24.72 -20.77
N ASP A 181 -12.52 -25.06 -21.81
CA ASP A 181 -11.14 -24.61 -22.02
C ASP A 181 -11.02 -23.09 -22.28
N GLN A 182 -12.14 -22.43 -22.58
CA GLN A 182 -12.18 -21.02 -22.95
C GLN A 182 -12.71 -20.14 -21.81
N TRP A 183 -13.67 -20.63 -21.04
CA TRP A 183 -14.40 -19.86 -20.04
C TRP A 183 -14.15 -20.35 -18.63
N SER A 184 -13.81 -19.45 -17.75
CA SER A 184 -13.70 -19.72 -16.32
C SER A 184 -14.24 -18.56 -15.48
N ILE A 185 -14.76 -18.91 -14.29
CA ILE A 185 -15.07 -17.92 -13.26
C ILE A 185 -14.24 -18.18 -12.00
N SER A 186 -13.98 -17.13 -11.27
CA SER A 186 -13.41 -17.23 -9.92
C SER A 186 -14.13 -16.28 -8.97
N LEU A 187 -14.28 -16.73 -7.73
CA LEU A 187 -14.78 -15.96 -6.61
C LEU A 187 -13.76 -16.05 -5.48
N ASN A 188 -13.27 -14.89 -5.03
CA ASN A 188 -12.40 -14.77 -3.88
C ASN A 188 -13.10 -13.96 -2.80
N GLY A 189 -13.10 -14.45 -1.57
CA GLY A 189 -13.62 -13.74 -0.40
C GLY A 189 -12.63 -13.86 0.75
N ASN A 190 -12.36 -12.79 1.45
CA ASN A 190 -11.55 -12.82 2.65
C ASN A 190 -11.94 -11.70 3.61
N VAL A 191 -11.72 -11.96 4.88
CA VAL A 191 -11.78 -10.96 5.95
C VAL A 191 -10.40 -10.87 6.57
N ASN A 192 -9.89 -9.65 6.69
CA ASN A 192 -8.62 -9.37 7.35
C ASN A 192 -8.85 -8.39 8.50
N THR A 193 -8.06 -8.51 9.53
CA THR A 193 -7.97 -7.50 10.58
C THR A 193 -6.93 -6.47 10.17
N MET A 194 -7.28 -5.22 10.32
CA MET A 194 -6.39 -4.09 10.06
C MET A 194 -6.13 -3.38 11.38
N ASN A 195 -4.92 -3.49 11.87
CA ASN A 195 -4.47 -2.82 13.07
C ASN A 195 -4.14 -1.35 12.77
N PRO A 196 -4.34 -0.42 13.72
CA PRO A 196 -3.79 0.92 13.60
C PRO A 196 -2.26 0.85 13.54
N SER A 197 -1.63 1.77 12.80
CA SER A 197 -0.17 1.93 12.81
C SER A 197 0.29 2.54 14.13
N LEU A 198 1.58 2.40 14.45
CA LEU A 198 2.15 3.00 15.66
C LEU A 198 2.05 4.52 15.63
N SER A 199 2.21 5.14 14.46
CA SER A 199 2.02 6.59 14.28
C SER A 199 0.58 7.01 14.56
N GLN A 200 -0.41 6.26 14.05
CA GLN A 200 -1.82 6.55 14.33
C GLN A 200 -2.20 6.42 15.83
N LEU A 201 -1.48 5.60 16.58
CA LEU A 201 -1.68 5.42 18.02
C LEU A 201 -0.87 6.42 18.86
N SER A 202 0.09 7.12 18.31
CA SER A 202 0.96 8.03 19.05
C SER A 202 0.17 9.20 19.64
N ALA A 203 0.27 9.40 20.96
CA ALA A 203 -0.32 10.57 21.63
C ALA A 203 0.51 11.85 21.46
N VAL A 204 1.65 11.77 20.76
CA VAL A 204 2.53 12.92 20.54
C VAL A 204 1.86 13.88 19.57
N GLU A 205 1.80 15.16 19.96
CA GLU A 205 1.33 16.23 19.09
C GLU A 205 2.54 16.92 18.44
N GLN A 206 2.45 17.14 17.13
CA GLN A 206 3.44 17.88 16.36
C GLN A 206 2.77 19.04 15.65
N LEU A 207 3.36 20.21 15.73
CA LEU A 207 2.87 21.37 14.98
C LEU A 207 3.20 21.21 13.50
N THR A 208 2.18 21.35 12.66
CA THR A 208 2.33 21.36 11.20
C THR A 208 2.51 22.78 10.69
N ASP A 209 1.80 23.72 11.26
CA ASP A 209 1.92 25.16 11.01
C ASP A 209 1.36 25.95 12.22
N SER A 210 1.20 27.28 12.08
CA SER A 210 0.66 28.16 13.14
C SER A 210 -0.76 27.81 13.57
N LEU A 211 -1.55 27.20 12.68
CA LEU A 211 -2.97 26.92 12.88
C LEU A 211 -3.28 25.43 13.00
N GLN A 212 -2.32 24.55 12.68
CA GLN A 212 -2.55 23.12 12.55
C GLN A 212 -1.51 22.31 13.32
N SER A 213 -1.98 21.20 13.91
CA SER A 213 -1.14 20.17 14.51
C SER A 213 -1.57 18.77 14.06
N GLU A 214 -0.66 17.82 14.16
CA GLU A 214 -0.92 16.41 13.93
C GLU A 214 -0.73 15.64 15.24
N ARG A 215 -1.71 14.78 15.57
CA ARG A 215 -1.68 13.93 16.75
C ARG A 215 -2.41 12.62 16.47
N GLY A 216 -1.78 11.49 16.73
CA GLY A 216 -2.45 10.19 16.68
C GLY A 216 -3.52 10.05 17.75
N ASN A 217 -4.21 8.92 17.77
CA ASN A 217 -5.28 8.63 18.72
C ASN A 217 -5.05 7.26 19.37
N PRO A 218 -4.62 7.20 20.65
CA PRO A 218 -4.37 5.95 21.37
C PRO A 218 -5.61 5.06 21.54
N ASN A 219 -6.81 5.63 21.38
CA ASN A 219 -8.08 4.91 21.54
C ASN A 219 -8.54 4.17 20.29
N LEU A 220 -7.77 4.22 19.21
CA LEU A 220 -8.09 3.51 17.96
C LEU A 220 -8.14 2.01 18.19
N LYS A 221 -9.12 1.37 17.54
CA LYS A 221 -9.30 -0.08 17.58
C LYS A 221 -9.08 -0.67 16.20
N PRO A 222 -8.53 -1.89 16.09
CA PRO A 222 -8.51 -2.61 14.83
C PRO A 222 -9.88 -2.72 14.20
N TYR A 223 -9.91 -2.76 12.90
CA TYR A 223 -11.14 -2.88 12.15
C TYR A 223 -11.12 -4.08 11.18
N SER A 224 -12.31 -4.56 10.81
CA SER A 224 -12.45 -5.65 9.86
C SER A 224 -12.52 -5.14 8.43
N TYR A 225 -11.72 -5.74 7.56
CA TYR A 225 -11.68 -5.47 6.12
C TYR A 225 -12.17 -6.68 5.35
N TYR A 226 -13.34 -6.56 4.76
CA TYR A 226 -13.99 -7.56 3.93
C TYR A 226 -13.68 -7.26 2.46
N ARG A 227 -13.18 -8.25 1.75
CA ARG A 227 -12.96 -8.17 0.30
C ARG A 227 -13.66 -9.30 -0.40
N SER A 228 -14.39 -8.98 -1.46
CA SER A 228 -14.96 -9.94 -2.40
C SER A 228 -14.54 -9.57 -3.82
N THR A 229 -14.04 -10.56 -4.57
CA THR A 229 -13.66 -10.37 -5.97
C THR A 229 -14.24 -11.50 -6.81
N PHE A 230 -15.06 -11.14 -7.76
CA PHE A 230 -15.56 -12.03 -8.82
C PHE A 230 -14.81 -11.71 -10.10
N ARG A 231 -14.37 -12.74 -10.83
CA ARG A 231 -13.74 -12.59 -12.14
C ARG A 231 -14.29 -13.62 -13.11
N LEU A 232 -14.71 -13.15 -14.29
CA LEU A 232 -15.05 -13.96 -15.46
C LEU A 232 -13.92 -13.82 -16.47
N ASN A 233 -13.35 -14.92 -16.93
CA ASN A 233 -12.28 -14.92 -17.92
C ASN A 233 -12.72 -15.69 -19.18
N TYR A 234 -12.35 -15.13 -20.33
CA TYR A 234 -12.44 -15.77 -21.63
C TYR A 234 -11.06 -15.79 -22.25
N SER A 235 -10.63 -16.96 -22.73
CA SER A 235 -9.35 -17.13 -23.42
C SER A 235 -9.54 -18.07 -24.62
N LYS A 236 -9.31 -17.57 -25.84
CA LYS A 236 -9.36 -18.35 -27.06
C LYS A 236 -8.34 -17.86 -28.08
N GLY A 237 -7.39 -18.73 -28.42
CA GLY A 237 -6.35 -18.41 -29.37
C GLY A 237 -5.49 -17.24 -28.92
N LYS A 238 -5.62 -16.11 -29.59
CA LYS A 238 -4.86 -14.88 -29.29
C LYS A 238 -5.61 -13.91 -28.36
N TRP A 239 -6.86 -14.22 -27.99
CA TRP A 239 -7.74 -13.35 -27.23
C TRP A 239 -7.82 -13.78 -25.78
N ASP A 240 -7.52 -12.86 -24.87
CA ASP A 240 -7.80 -12.97 -23.44
C ASP A 240 -8.66 -11.78 -23.02
N ILE A 241 -9.81 -12.02 -22.41
CA ILE A 241 -10.74 -10.98 -21.94
C ILE A 241 -11.14 -11.33 -20.50
N GLY A 242 -11.10 -10.34 -19.61
CA GLY A 242 -11.46 -10.48 -18.21
C GLY A 242 -12.48 -9.43 -17.78
N LEU A 243 -13.55 -9.86 -17.13
CA LEU A 243 -14.46 -8.98 -16.38
C LEU A 243 -14.19 -9.18 -14.90
N ARG A 244 -13.86 -8.09 -14.19
CA ARG A 244 -13.63 -8.07 -12.75
C ARG A 244 -14.71 -7.26 -12.04
N ASN A 245 -15.23 -7.79 -10.95
CA ASN A 245 -16.09 -7.08 -10.02
C ASN A 245 -15.48 -7.25 -8.63
N GLN A 246 -15.08 -6.17 -7.98
CA GLN A 246 -14.48 -6.19 -6.65
C GLN A 246 -15.23 -5.24 -5.73
N TYR A 247 -15.61 -5.74 -4.57
CA TYR A 247 -16.23 -4.95 -3.52
C TYR A 247 -15.41 -5.08 -2.24
N ASN A 248 -15.09 -3.94 -1.66
CA ASN A 248 -14.35 -3.82 -0.41
C ASN A 248 -15.23 -3.07 0.61
N TYR A 249 -15.30 -3.61 1.82
CA TYR A 249 -16.01 -3.01 2.94
C TYR A 249 -15.11 -3.00 4.17
N ARG A 250 -14.92 -1.83 4.75
CA ARG A 250 -14.16 -1.63 5.99
C ARG A 250 -15.13 -1.23 7.07
N ASP A 251 -15.37 -2.13 8.03
CA ASP A 251 -16.23 -1.88 9.18
C ASP A 251 -15.46 -1.14 10.25
N LYS A 252 -15.97 0.00 10.71
CA LYS A 252 -15.27 0.88 11.68
C LYS A 252 -13.88 1.32 11.18
N ALA A 253 -13.79 1.66 9.90
CA ALA A 253 -12.52 2.07 9.28
C ALA A 253 -11.84 3.19 10.06
N ILE A 254 -10.53 3.04 10.25
CA ILE A 254 -9.69 4.14 10.74
C ILE A 254 -9.48 5.11 9.57
N MET A 255 -10.00 6.33 9.71
CA MET A 255 -9.88 7.37 8.69
C MET A 255 -9.37 8.66 9.33
N PRO A 256 -8.77 9.58 8.55
CA PRO A 256 -8.42 10.91 9.02
C PRO A 256 -9.62 11.58 9.68
N HIS A 257 -9.34 12.33 10.74
CA HIS A 257 -10.33 13.05 11.51
C HIS A 257 -9.74 14.39 11.95
N ILE A 258 -10.31 15.48 11.44
CA ILE A 258 -9.88 16.82 11.79
C ILE A 258 -10.92 17.44 12.71
N TYR A 259 -10.46 18.05 13.79
CA TYR A 259 -11.32 18.76 14.73
C TYR A 259 -10.59 20.00 15.25
N ARG A 260 -11.38 20.94 15.78
CA ARG A 260 -10.82 22.16 16.39
C ARG A 260 -10.61 21.93 17.89
N GLU A 261 -9.43 22.27 18.38
CA GLU A 261 -9.07 22.30 19.79
C GLU A 261 -8.42 23.66 20.06
N ASP A 262 -9.04 24.46 20.93
CA ASP A 262 -8.67 25.85 21.15
C ASP A 262 -8.61 26.67 19.83
N ASP A 263 -7.44 27.20 19.48
CA ASP A 263 -7.21 28.02 18.29
C ASP A 263 -6.57 27.21 17.14
N ARG A 264 -6.51 25.85 17.24
CA ARG A 264 -5.87 25.00 16.23
C ARG A 264 -6.80 23.95 15.67
N PHE A 265 -6.50 23.54 14.45
CA PHE A 265 -7.08 22.35 13.82
C PHE A 265 -6.15 21.17 14.05
N VAL A 266 -6.66 20.14 14.73
CA VAL A 266 -5.89 18.93 15.05
C VAL A 266 -6.21 17.87 14.01
N HIS A 267 -5.21 17.49 13.23
CA HIS A 267 -5.27 16.36 12.32
C HIS A 267 -5.00 15.06 13.12
N SER A 268 -5.95 14.17 13.12
CA SER A 268 -5.92 12.93 13.89
C SER A 268 -6.57 11.79 13.12
N TYR A 269 -6.92 10.71 13.82
CA TYR A 269 -7.58 9.54 13.27
C TYR A 269 -8.72 9.10 14.19
N ALA A 270 -9.79 8.57 13.61
CA ALA A 270 -10.90 7.99 14.35
C ALA A 270 -11.43 6.73 13.67
N ASN A 271 -12.05 5.84 14.44
CA ASN A 271 -12.83 4.73 13.88
C ASN A 271 -14.20 5.27 13.43
N HIS A 272 -14.36 5.47 12.14
CA HIS A 272 -15.62 5.91 11.54
C HIS A 272 -16.53 4.72 11.22
N SER A 273 -17.80 4.97 10.89
CA SER A 273 -18.79 3.93 10.70
C SER A 273 -18.40 2.90 9.64
N SER A 274 -18.03 3.33 8.43
CA SER A 274 -17.50 2.44 7.40
C SER A 274 -16.89 3.20 6.23
N PHE A 275 -15.99 2.50 5.53
CA PHE A 275 -15.54 2.91 4.21
C PHE A 275 -15.74 1.78 3.22
N GLN A 276 -16.25 2.10 2.03
CA GLN A 276 -16.56 1.13 0.99
C GLN A 276 -15.99 1.58 -0.35
N ASP A 277 -15.53 0.62 -1.14
CA ASP A 277 -15.21 0.85 -2.54
C ASP A 277 -15.68 -0.32 -3.41
N TRP A 278 -16.21 0.01 -4.58
CA TRP A 278 -16.69 -0.94 -5.56
C TRP A 278 -16.07 -0.64 -6.91
N THR A 279 -15.35 -1.63 -7.47
CA THR A 279 -14.68 -1.54 -8.75
C THR A 279 -15.25 -2.57 -9.72
N VAL A 280 -15.65 -2.12 -10.90
CA VAL A 280 -15.96 -2.96 -12.05
C VAL A 280 -14.96 -2.64 -13.15
N GLY A 281 -14.25 -3.65 -13.66
CA GLY A 281 -13.25 -3.49 -14.69
C GLY A 281 -13.37 -4.53 -15.79
N LEU A 282 -13.09 -4.10 -17.02
CA LEU A 282 -12.94 -4.94 -18.19
C LEU A 282 -11.49 -4.81 -18.65
N ASP A 283 -10.81 -5.94 -18.82
CA ASP A 283 -9.47 -6.00 -19.36
C ASP A 283 -9.41 -6.92 -20.58
N GLY A 284 -8.55 -6.60 -21.53
CA GLY A 284 -8.40 -7.38 -22.75
C GLY A 284 -6.97 -7.38 -23.27
N ARG A 285 -6.59 -8.49 -23.89
CA ARG A 285 -5.32 -8.65 -24.56
C ARG A 285 -5.52 -9.43 -25.85
N VAL A 286 -4.89 -8.92 -26.93
CA VAL A 286 -4.74 -9.66 -28.20
C VAL A 286 -3.26 -9.92 -28.39
N GLY A 287 -2.85 -11.19 -28.29
CA GLY A 287 -1.46 -11.59 -28.37
C GLY A 287 -0.99 -11.87 -29.79
N MET A 288 0.21 -11.43 -30.12
CA MET A 288 1.03 -11.82 -31.26
C MET A 288 0.31 -11.77 -32.62
N LEU A 289 -0.35 -10.65 -32.91
CA LEU A 289 -0.81 -10.36 -34.27
C LEU A 289 0.41 -10.33 -35.19
N TRP A 290 0.30 -10.99 -36.34
CA TRP A 290 1.41 -11.16 -37.32
C TRP A 290 2.73 -11.68 -36.67
N ASN A 291 2.64 -12.35 -35.54
CA ASN A 291 3.76 -12.83 -34.72
C ASN A 291 4.71 -11.73 -34.17
N VAL A 292 4.30 -10.47 -34.21
CA VAL A 292 5.14 -9.33 -33.77
C VAL A 292 4.40 -8.32 -32.87
N LEU A 293 3.07 -8.23 -32.95
CA LEU A 293 2.32 -7.17 -32.27
C LEU A 293 1.39 -7.74 -31.20
N GLN A 294 1.47 -7.22 -29.98
CA GLN A 294 0.52 -7.45 -28.91
C GLN A 294 -0.19 -6.14 -28.57
N LEU A 295 -1.50 -6.21 -28.42
CA LEU A 295 -2.33 -5.11 -27.95
C LEU A 295 -2.96 -5.50 -26.61
N SER A 296 -3.03 -4.57 -25.66
CA SER A 296 -3.75 -4.73 -24.42
C SER A 296 -4.42 -3.44 -23.98
N GLY A 297 -5.42 -3.55 -23.16
CA GLY A 297 -6.06 -2.41 -22.55
C GLY A 297 -7.01 -2.82 -21.44
N SER A 298 -7.31 -1.88 -20.57
CA SER A 298 -8.32 -2.03 -19.54
C SER A 298 -9.11 -0.75 -19.34
N ILE A 299 -10.30 -0.90 -18.81
CA ILE A 299 -11.14 0.19 -18.28
C ILE A 299 -11.76 -0.24 -16.98
N GLU A 300 -11.75 0.63 -15.99
CA GLU A 300 -12.40 0.40 -14.71
C GLU A 300 -13.23 1.59 -14.27
N SER A 301 -14.37 1.27 -13.64
CA SER A 301 -15.22 2.23 -12.94
C SER A 301 -15.13 1.93 -11.46
N ARG A 302 -14.82 2.94 -10.65
CA ARG A 302 -14.64 2.82 -9.21
C ARG A 302 -15.55 3.79 -8.47
N LYS A 303 -16.29 3.29 -7.50
CA LYS A 303 -17.17 4.08 -6.64
C LYS A 303 -16.76 3.93 -5.19
N TYR A 304 -16.80 5.03 -4.45
CA TYR A 304 -16.42 5.11 -3.05
C TYR A 304 -17.56 5.66 -2.19
N TRP A 305 -17.64 5.20 -0.94
CA TRP A 305 -18.55 5.73 0.07
C TRP A 305 -17.82 5.82 1.40
N SER A 306 -17.74 7.04 1.94
CA SER A 306 -17.18 7.34 3.24
C SER A 306 -18.33 7.66 4.20
N ASN A 307 -18.51 6.86 5.24
CA ASN A 307 -19.62 6.94 6.17
C ASN A 307 -19.13 7.19 7.59
N GLY A 308 -19.94 7.94 8.37
CA GLY A 308 -19.61 8.29 9.75
C GLY A 308 -18.82 9.59 9.87
N ILE A 309 -18.59 10.26 8.74
CA ILE A 309 -18.09 11.63 8.63
C ILE A 309 -19.30 12.51 8.27
N ASP A 310 -19.33 13.73 8.73
CA ASP A 310 -20.39 14.70 8.41
C ASP A 310 -19.79 15.91 7.67
N PRO A 311 -20.17 16.14 6.39
CA PRO A 311 -21.16 15.37 5.59
C PRO A 311 -20.61 14.02 5.09
N ARG A 312 -21.53 13.10 4.77
CA ARG A 312 -21.17 11.83 4.11
C ARG A 312 -20.67 12.07 2.69
N HIS A 313 -19.52 11.47 2.34
CA HIS A 313 -18.93 11.64 1.02
C HIS A 313 -19.13 10.44 0.10
N LYS A 314 -19.22 10.73 -1.20
CA LYS A 314 -19.26 9.75 -2.28
C LYS A 314 -18.40 10.24 -3.43
N GLN A 315 -17.63 9.34 -4.02
CA GLN A 315 -16.82 9.64 -5.21
C GLN A 315 -17.00 8.56 -6.27
N HIS A 316 -16.89 8.94 -7.53
CA HIS A 316 -16.90 8.05 -8.67
C HIS A 316 -15.80 8.46 -9.64
N SER A 317 -15.00 7.50 -10.07
CA SER A 317 -13.93 7.72 -11.01
C SER A 317 -13.83 6.60 -12.04
N ILE A 318 -13.27 6.91 -13.19
CA ILE A 318 -13.00 5.98 -14.28
C ILE A 318 -11.50 6.02 -14.56
N GLY A 319 -10.87 4.85 -14.62
CA GLY A 319 -9.51 4.69 -15.06
C GLY A 319 -9.43 3.81 -16.31
N TRP A 320 -8.42 4.01 -17.13
CA TRP A 320 -8.19 3.18 -18.31
C TRP A 320 -6.70 3.14 -18.68
N ASP A 321 -6.31 2.08 -19.34
CA ASP A 321 -5.00 1.95 -19.98
C ASP A 321 -5.13 1.29 -21.36
N VAL A 322 -4.24 1.63 -22.25
CA VAL A 322 -4.04 0.96 -23.54
C VAL A 322 -2.56 0.87 -23.84
N ALA A 323 -2.12 -0.29 -24.32
CA ALA A 323 -0.74 -0.52 -24.69
C ALA A 323 -0.61 -1.31 -25.97
N ALA A 324 0.39 -0.95 -26.77
CA ALA A 324 0.82 -1.69 -27.95
C ALA A 324 2.30 -2.06 -27.81
N THR A 325 2.60 -3.35 -27.94
CA THR A 325 3.96 -3.87 -27.83
C THR A 325 4.35 -4.59 -29.11
N PHE A 326 5.37 -4.09 -29.76
CA PHE A 326 5.97 -4.68 -30.95
C PHE A 326 7.22 -5.47 -30.55
N MET A 327 7.31 -6.72 -30.98
CA MET A 327 8.44 -7.62 -30.69
C MET A 327 8.95 -8.26 -31.99
N TYR A 328 10.19 -8.00 -32.34
CA TYR A 328 10.81 -8.61 -33.51
C TYR A 328 12.25 -9.00 -33.21
N LYS A 329 12.55 -10.28 -33.26
CA LYS A 329 13.88 -10.84 -32.92
C LYS A 329 14.31 -10.36 -31.51
N ASN A 330 15.34 -9.54 -31.47
CA ASN A 330 15.95 -9.02 -30.25
C ASN A 330 15.45 -7.61 -29.88
N PHE A 331 14.55 -7.04 -30.66
CA PHE A 331 14.01 -5.71 -30.47
C PHE A 331 12.58 -5.76 -29.91
N THR A 332 12.32 -4.96 -28.90
CA THR A 332 10.98 -4.73 -28.34
C THR A 332 10.74 -3.24 -28.27
N ALA A 333 9.61 -2.79 -28.75
CA ALA A 333 9.12 -1.43 -28.61
C ALA A 333 7.71 -1.46 -28.03
N SER A 334 7.42 -0.64 -27.04
CA SER A 334 6.06 -0.47 -26.52
C SER A 334 5.69 0.99 -26.37
N VAL A 335 4.42 1.26 -26.54
CA VAL A 335 3.80 2.52 -26.21
C VAL A 335 2.62 2.25 -25.29
N GLU A 336 2.50 3.04 -24.24
CA GLU A 336 1.47 2.92 -23.22
C GLU A 336 0.85 4.28 -22.94
N PHE A 337 -0.47 4.32 -22.88
CA PHE A 337 -1.26 5.45 -22.45
C PHE A 337 -2.11 5.00 -21.28
N GLN A 338 -2.06 5.76 -20.20
CA GLN A 338 -2.74 5.42 -18.97
C GLN A 338 -3.37 6.68 -18.33
N HIS A 339 -4.61 6.52 -17.89
CA HIS A 339 -5.30 7.44 -17.02
C HIS A 339 -5.76 6.66 -15.79
N ASN A 340 -5.10 6.89 -14.65
CA ASN A 340 -5.46 6.23 -13.41
C ASN A 340 -6.79 6.78 -12.87
N SER A 341 -7.62 5.92 -12.31
CA SER A 341 -8.79 6.37 -11.56
C SER A 341 -8.36 7.17 -10.33
N ASP A 342 -9.17 8.15 -9.93
CA ASP A 342 -8.96 8.88 -8.69
C ASP A 342 -8.94 7.92 -7.50
N TYR A 343 -8.15 8.26 -6.51
CA TYR A 343 -8.14 7.59 -5.22
C TYR A 343 -8.88 8.45 -4.20
N PHE A 344 -9.85 7.87 -3.51
CA PHE A 344 -10.60 8.54 -2.45
C PHE A 344 -10.57 7.70 -1.18
N PHE A 345 -10.29 8.34 -0.03
CA PHE A 345 -10.33 7.69 1.27
C PHE A 345 -10.60 8.70 2.39
N GLY A 346 -11.63 8.40 3.22
CA GLY A 346 -12.07 9.36 4.24
C GLY A 346 -12.73 10.58 3.61
N GLU A 347 -12.03 11.69 3.63
CA GLU A 347 -12.39 12.97 3.01
C GLU A 347 -11.36 13.39 1.95
N VAL A 348 -10.26 12.64 1.81
CA VAL A 348 -9.16 12.98 0.91
C VAL A 348 -9.37 12.35 -0.48
N LEU A 349 -9.35 13.19 -1.50
CA LEU A 349 -9.37 12.86 -2.91
C LEU A 349 -8.00 13.14 -3.53
N ALA A 350 -7.32 12.12 -4.05
CA ALA A 350 -6.16 12.29 -4.90
C ALA A 350 -6.57 12.01 -6.36
N THR A 351 -6.41 13.01 -7.23
CA THR A 351 -6.78 12.89 -8.65
C THR A 351 -5.89 11.87 -9.33
N GLY A 352 -6.50 11.07 -10.20
CA GLY A 352 -5.81 10.07 -11.01
C GLY A 352 -4.79 10.71 -11.94
N GLU A 353 -3.63 10.08 -12.01
CA GLU A 353 -2.52 10.58 -12.81
C GLU A 353 -2.63 10.09 -14.26
N GLU A 354 -2.34 10.96 -15.20
CA GLU A 354 -2.08 10.58 -16.58
C GLU A 354 -0.62 10.16 -16.73
N ALA A 355 -0.37 8.94 -17.14
CA ALA A 355 0.97 8.42 -17.36
C ALA A 355 1.09 7.84 -18.77
N HIS A 356 2.10 8.28 -19.50
CA HIS A 356 2.39 7.80 -20.84
C HIS A 356 3.83 7.34 -20.91
N ALA A 357 4.08 6.25 -21.60
CA ALA A 357 5.43 5.72 -21.74
C ALA A 357 5.72 5.24 -23.16
N ILE A 358 6.94 5.42 -23.58
CA ILE A 358 7.52 4.77 -24.76
C ILE A 358 8.74 4.01 -24.29
N ASP A 359 8.76 2.70 -24.50
CA ASP A 359 9.86 1.82 -24.16
C ASP A 359 10.47 1.23 -25.42
N LEU A 360 11.78 1.31 -25.55
CA LEU A 360 12.56 0.66 -26.59
C LEU A 360 13.61 -0.21 -25.93
N GLN A 361 13.65 -1.50 -26.27
CA GLN A 361 14.60 -2.45 -25.70
C GLN A 361 15.28 -3.23 -26.82
N TYR A 362 16.61 -3.40 -26.69
CA TYR A 362 17.40 -4.23 -27.56
C TYR A 362 18.27 -5.18 -26.76
N ARG A 363 18.13 -6.49 -27.06
CA ARG A 363 18.94 -7.53 -26.44
C ARG A 363 20.05 -7.97 -27.38
N TRP A 364 21.29 -7.77 -26.95
CA TRP A 364 22.44 -8.27 -27.64
C TRP A 364 23.19 -9.29 -26.80
N LYS A 365 23.02 -10.58 -27.11
CA LYS A 365 23.58 -11.69 -26.33
C LYS A 365 23.16 -11.59 -24.85
N ARG A 366 24.07 -11.19 -23.96
CA ARG A 366 23.88 -11.03 -22.51
C ARG A 366 23.64 -9.57 -22.09
N LEU A 367 23.70 -8.66 -23.02
CA LEU A 367 23.50 -7.24 -22.78
C LEU A 367 22.07 -6.84 -23.19
N ASN A 368 21.36 -6.16 -22.31
CA ASN A 368 20.12 -5.47 -22.61
C ASN A 368 20.34 -3.97 -22.54
N VAL A 369 19.93 -3.27 -23.57
CA VAL A 369 19.90 -1.80 -23.64
C VAL A 369 18.45 -1.39 -23.72
N GLY A 370 18.03 -0.53 -22.79
CA GLY A 370 16.67 0.02 -22.75
C GLY A 370 16.69 1.54 -22.78
N LEU A 371 15.75 2.11 -23.50
CA LEU A 371 15.43 3.53 -23.49
C LEU A 371 13.95 3.64 -23.10
N ARG A 372 13.65 4.33 -22.01
CA ARG A 372 12.29 4.61 -21.58
C ARG A 372 12.07 6.11 -21.49
N MET A 373 11.03 6.57 -22.15
CA MET A 373 10.54 7.93 -22.10
C MET A 373 9.25 7.96 -21.27
N PHE A 374 9.26 8.68 -20.18
CA PHE A 374 8.07 8.94 -19.37
C PHE A 374 7.42 10.25 -19.80
N ASN A 375 6.11 10.24 -19.90
CA ASN A 375 5.29 11.40 -20.23
C ASN A 375 5.80 12.22 -21.43
N PRO A 376 6.18 11.58 -22.57
CA PRO A 376 6.81 12.29 -23.69
C PRO A 376 5.92 13.37 -24.32
N PHE A 377 4.61 13.27 -24.08
CA PHE A 377 3.60 14.18 -24.66
C PHE A 377 3.14 15.28 -23.68
N GLN A 378 3.51 15.18 -22.40
CA GLN A 378 3.12 16.16 -21.36
C GLN A 378 4.27 17.14 -21.09
N LYS A 379 3.94 18.45 -21.06
CA LYS A 379 4.89 19.49 -20.69
C LYS A 379 4.99 19.70 -19.19
N ASP A 380 3.95 19.32 -18.45
CA ASP A 380 3.80 19.54 -17.03
C ASP A 380 3.10 18.32 -16.43
N TYR A 381 3.74 17.70 -15.46
CA TYR A 381 3.16 16.57 -14.73
C TYR A 381 2.47 17.10 -13.49
N LYS A 382 1.14 16.96 -13.45
CA LYS A 382 0.28 17.49 -12.39
C LYS A 382 -0.30 16.37 -11.56
N ARG A 383 -0.34 16.62 -10.26
CA ARG A 383 -1.09 15.82 -9.29
C ARG A 383 -1.88 16.75 -8.40
N ASN A 384 -3.17 16.48 -8.24
CA ASN A 384 -4.04 17.23 -7.36
C ASN A 384 -4.43 16.37 -6.18
N GLU A 385 -4.51 16.99 -5.01
CA GLU A 385 -5.05 16.40 -3.80
C GLU A 385 -5.97 17.39 -3.11
N GLU A 386 -7.14 16.95 -2.71
CA GLU A 386 -8.16 17.75 -2.04
C GLU A 386 -8.59 17.04 -0.76
N ASP A 387 -8.69 17.77 0.32
CA ASP A 387 -9.37 17.34 1.55
C ASP A 387 -10.70 18.09 1.66
N TRP A 388 -11.79 17.33 1.71
CA TRP A 388 -13.15 17.87 1.79
C TRP A 388 -13.62 18.06 3.23
N ASN A 389 -12.70 18.13 4.18
CA ASN A 389 -13.03 18.37 5.58
C ASN A 389 -13.64 19.77 5.75
N LYS A 390 -14.70 19.85 6.56
CA LYS A 390 -15.45 21.09 6.79
C LYS A 390 -14.73 22.13 7.65
N TYR A 391 -13.68 21.73 8.39
CA TYR A 391 -12.94 22.63 9.30
C TYR A 391 -11.64 23.12 8.68
N ALA A 392 -10.87 22.23 8.07
CA ALA A 392 -9.55 22.55 7.54
C ALA A 392 -9.33 21.84 6.19
N GLY A 393 -10.33 21.94 5.29
CA GLY A 393 -10.21 21.44 3.92
C GLY A 393 -9.11 22.18 3.16
N TYR A 394 -8.42 21.45 2.27
CA TYR A 394 -7.35 22.01 1.44
C TYR A 394 -7.42 21.51 0.02
N SER A 395 -6.73 22.22 -0.87
CA SER A 395 -6.46 21.76 -2.23
C SER A 395 -4.99 21.98 -2.56
N TYR A 396 -4.28 20.90 -2.89
CA TYR A 396 -2.90 20.96 -3.35
C TYR A 396 -2.82 20.62 -4.83
N GLN A 397 -2.07 21.42 -5.58
CA GLN A 397 -1.69 21.12 -6.93
C GLN A 397 -0.16 21.02 -7.00
N TYR A 398 0.34 19.82 -7.27
CA TYR A 398 1.77 19.59 -7.44
C TYR A 398 2.12 19.65 -8.92
N HIS A 399 3.16 20.44 -9.23
CA HIS A 399 3.80 20.48 -10.54
C HIS A 399 5.18 19.83 -10.40
N ILE A 400 5.41 18.73 -11.12
CA ILE A 400 6.64 17.96 -10.98
C ILE A 400 7.38 17.95 -12.32
N ASP A 401 8.24 18.95 -12.51
CA ASP A 401 8.96 19.15 -13.77
C ASP A 401 9.94 18.01 -14.07
N ASP A 402 10.56 17.42 -13.03
CA ASP A 402 11.58 16.38 -13.18
C ASP A 402 11.06 15.08 -13.80
N VAL A 403 9.77 14.78 -13.70
CA VAL A 403 9.14 13.58 -14.30
C VAL A 403 8.35 13.88 -15.56
N ALA A 404 8.17 15.16 -15.90
CA ALA A 404 7.63 15.56 -17.21
C ALA A 404 8.72 15.36 -18.27
N ARG A 405 8.43 14.53 -19.28
CA ARG A 405 9.37 14.19 -20.38
C ARG A 405 10.71 13.59 -19.92
N MET A 406 10.69 12.80 -18.87
CA MET A 406 11.89 12.13 -18.38
C MET A 406 12.35 11.03 -19.34
N ILE A 407 13.65 10.98 -19.62
CA ILE A 407 14.27 9.93 -20.42
C ILE A 407 15.20 9.12 -19.54
N CYS A 408 15.00 7.82 -19.49
CA CYS A 408 15.83 6.87 -18.77
C CYS A 408 16.54 5.91 -19.73
N VAL A 409 17.85 5.76 -19.59
CA VAL A 409 18.63 4.74 -20.29
C VAL A 409 19.01 3.65 -19.31
N THR A 410 18.70 2.42 -19.65
CA THR A 410 19.04 1.24 -18.83
C THR A 410 20.03 0.37 -19.59
N LEU A 411 21.12 0.03 -18.93
CA LEU A 411 22.10 -0.94 -19.39
C LEU A 411 22.15 -2.10 -18.38
N SER A 412 21.80 -3.29 -18.82
CA SER A 412 21.82 -4.49 -17.99
C SER A 412 22.65 -5.58 -18.64
N TRP A 413 23.70 -6.02 -17.94
CA TRP A 413 24.55 -7.09 -18.39
C TRP A 413 24.42 -8.31 -17.48
N ASN A 414 23.94 -9.42 -18.05
CA ASN A 414 23.80 -10.68 -17.31
C ASN A 414 25.12 -11.46 -17.35
N ILE A 415 25.84 -11.44 -16.24
CA ILE A 415 27.12 -12.12 -16.07
C ILE A 415 26.90 -13.36 -15.22
N ASN A 416 26.79 -14.54 -15.86
CA ASN A 416 26.67 -15.81 -15.16
C ASN A 416 28.02 -16.52 -15.17
N PHE A 417 28.56 -16.78 -13.99
CA PHE A 417 29.74 -17.59 -13.78
C PHE A 417 29.39 -18.80 -12.91
N GLY A 418 29.83 -19.99 -13.30
CA GLY A 418 29.73 -21.20 -12.48
C GLY A 418 28.53 -22.07 -12.82
N ARG A 419 28.26 -23.05 -11.94
CA ARG A 419 27.13 -23.97 -12.06
C ARG A 419 25.83 -23.30 -11.62
N ASP A 420 24.80 -23.41 -12.44
CA ASP A 420 23.46 -23.02 -12.05
C ASP A 420 22.93 -24.04 -11.02
N TYR A 421 22.78 -23.59 -9.77
CA TYR A 421 22.05 -24.33 -8.75
C TYR A 421 20.58 -23.96 -8.83
N LYS A 422 19.71 -24.95 -8.85
CA LYS A 422 18.27 -24.71 -8.69
C LYS A 422 18.04 -24.10 -7.31
N SER A 423 17.84 -22.81 -7.22
CA SER A 423 17.36 -22.18 -6.00
C SER A 423 15.90 -22.54 -5.76
N HIS A 424 15.56 -22.95 -4.55
CA HIS A 424 14.17 -23.11 -4.18
C HIS A 424 13.58 -21.75 -3.84
N ASN A 425 12.46 -21.39 -4.48
CA ASN A 425 11.75 -20.17 -4.15
C ASN A 425 11.26 -20.24 -2.70
N LYS A 426 11.54 -19.18 -1.95
CA LYS A 426 11.07 -18.98 -0.60
C LYS A 426 9.53 -18.83 -0.61
N LYS A 427 8.81 -19.64 0.20
CA LYS A 427 7.34 -19.59 0.27
C LYS A 427 6.80 -18.49 1.19
N MET A 428 7.63 -17.99 2.10
CA MET A 428 7.29 -16.96 3.06
C MET A 428 8.21 -15.77 2.85
N GLN A 429 7.63 -14.57 2.85
CA GLN A 429 8.38 -13.30 2.81
C GLN A 429 7.85 -12.44 3.93
N ASN A 430 8.62 -12.34 4.99
CA ASN A 430 8.30 -11.49 6.13
C ASN A 430 9.22 -10.28 6.13
N SER A 431 8.65 -9.12 6.42
CA SER A 431 9.38 -7.88 6.59
C SER A 431 8.63 -6.97 7.56
N ASP A 432 9.36 -6.16 8.29
CA ASP A 432 8.82 -5.05 9.05
C ASP A 432 9.44 -3.76 8.52
N THR A 433 8.61 -2.88 7.97
CA THR A 433 9.01 -1.61 7.36
C THR A 433 8.43 -0.40 8.08
N ASP A 434 7.57 -0.61 9.08
CA ASP A 434 7.00 0.46 9.89
C ASP A 434 8.05 0.97 10.88
N ALA A 435 8.46 2.22 10.75
CA ALA A 435 9.44 2.85 11.64
C ALA A 435 8.87 3.18 13.03
N GLY A 436 7.55 3.26 13.17
CA GLY A 436 6.87 3.58 14.43
C GLY A 436 7.06 5.01 14.91
N VAL A 437 7.36 5.95 14.01
CA VAL A 437 7.43 7.41 14.26
C VAL A 437 6.34 8.12 13.47
N LEU A 438 5.91 9.29 13.95
CA LEU A 438 5.02 10.21 13.23
C LEU A 438 5.77 10.92 12.13
#